data_58dc91f35cc297943feb1581a7aa00d4
#
_entry.id   58dc91f35cc297943feb1581a7aa00d4
#
_cell.length_a   1.000
_cell.length_b   1.000
_cell.length_c   1.000
_cell.angle_alpha   90.00
_cell.angle_beta   90.00
_cell.angle_gamma   90.00
#
_symmetry.space_group_name_H-M   'P 1'
#
loop_
_entity.id
_entity.type
_entity.pdbx_description
1 polymer ?
#
loop_
_entity_poly.entity_id
_entity_poly.type
_entity_poly.pdbx_seq_one_letter_code
_entity_poly.pdbx_strand_id
1 'polypeptide(L)'
;MNIQPKLMKSCNLLEFTEKSEESKVISTDMSVFNAALEAILDSSRITVKVGGGAADVTAEVLEEFLELTDAVYVHGPQVPGLYPYSKKRNMSVGGSKGSICGNYAMNECDLMIAIGARGVCQWDSSGTSFRKAKKIININCDYDDLAQYNNSVRIQGDAEEVLLKIIELLKKTENKTSDPEWLKECTDKRMEWETYKQLRYDNPVLVDEKRGESILTEPAAIKKAVDFADMHGCVKIFDAGDVQANGFQIVTDEKPGQTITDTGSSYMGFAVSSMLAFALAGGKDYPVAFTGDGSFMMNPQILIDGVQHGLRGMIVLFDNRRMGAITSLQHSQYDVEYKTDDSVIVDYVQMAEA
;
A
#
# COMPACT_ATOMS: atom_id res chain seq x y z
N MET A 1 -17.71 -24.18 -11.96
CA MET A 1 -16.58 -25.08 -11.58
C MET A 1 -17.14 -26.18 -10.70
N ASN A 2 -17.18 -27.44 -11.16
CA ASN A 2 -17.64 -28.55 -10.32
C ASN A 2 -16.48 -28.96 -9.41
N ILE A 3 -16.48 -28.48 -8.18
CA ILE A 3 -15.54 -28.93 -7.16
C ILE A 3 -16.00 -30.33 -6.73
N GLN A 4 -15.24 -31.35 -7.11
CA GLN A 4 -15.58 -32.71 -6.71
C GLN A 4 -15.40 -32.86 -5.19
N PRO A 5 -16.38 -33.43 -4.46
CA PRO A 5 -16.29 -33.62 -3.00
C PRO A 5 -15.05 -34.42 -2.54
N LYS A 6 -14.42 -35.18 -3.43
CA LYS A 6 -13.19 -35.93 -3.16
C LYS A 6 -11.95 -35.03 -2.97
N LEU A 7 -11.96 -33.80 -3.50
CA LEU A 7 -10.90 -32.80 -3.29
C LEU A 7 -11.03 -32.05 -1.96
N MET A 8 -12.17 -32.16 -1.30
CA MET A 8 -12.41 -31.56 0.02
C MET A 8 -12.03 -32.50 1.17
N LYS A 9 -11.44 -33.66 0.93
CA LYS A 9 -10.93 -34.53 1.98
C LYS A 9 -9.69 -33.90 2.58
N SER A 10 -9.90 -33.38 3.80
CA SER A 10 -8.86 -33.06 4.78
C SER A 10 -7.67 -32.24 4.27
N CYS A 11 -7.92 -31.03 3.78
CA CYS A 11 -6.96 -29.98 4.07
C CYS A 11 -7.15 -29.63 5.55
N ASN A 12 -6.24 -30.02 6.41
CA ASN A 12 -6.06 -29.37 7.69
C ASN A 12 -5.53 -27.97 7.35
N LEU A 13 -6.45 -27.03 7.06
CA LEU A 13 -6.12 -25.63 6.80
C LEU A 13 -5.37 -24.95 7.97
N LEU A 14 -5.24 -25.67 9.09
CA LEU A 14 -4.58 -25.21 10.30
C LEU A 14 -3.22 -25.89 10.57
N GLU A 15 -2.80 -26.87 9.79
CA GLU A 15 -1.40 -27.25 9.73
C GLU A 15 -0.67 -26.22 8.85
N PHE A 16 -0.39 -25.07 9.45
CA PHE A 16 0.71 -24.25 8.97
C PHE A 16 1.96 -25.12 9.13
N THR A 17 2.43 -25.70 8.03
CA THR A 17 3.80 -26.19 7.98
C THR A 17 4.66 -25.02 8.45
N GLU A 18 5.48 -25.26 9.48
CA GLU A 18 6.57 -24.34 9.81
C GLU A 18 7.18 -23.92 8.48
N LYS A 19 7.39 -22.59 8.29
CA LYS A 19 8.09 -22.09 7.11
C LYS A 19 9.30 -23.03 6.95
N SER A 20 9.29 -23.85 5.90
CA SER A 20 10.52 -24.55 5.53
C SER A 20 11.58 -23.44 5.43
N GLU A 21 12.78 -23.69 5.94
CA GLU A 21 13.92 -22.84 5.63
C GLU A 21 14.11 -22.92 4.12
N GLU A 22 13.23 -22.21 3.37
CA GLU A 22 13.41 -22.03 1.94
C GLU A 22 14.71 -21.29 1.80
N SER A 23 15.66 -21.96 1.17
CA SER A 23 16.93 -21.33 0.84
C SER A 23 16.61 -20.05 0.07
N LYS A 24 16.90 -18.90 0.68
CA LYS A 24 16.66 -17.60 0.04
C LYS A 24 17.37 -17.60 -1.30
N VAL A 25 16.59 -17.47 -2.37
CA VAL A 25 17.12 -17.46 -3.74
C VAL A 25 17.79 -16.11 -3.96
N ILE A 26 19.04 -16.13 -4.39
CA ILE A 26 19.75 -14.93 -4.82
C ILE A 26 20.45 -15.22 -6.16
N SER A 27 20.41 -14.26 -7.07
CA SER A 27 21.18 -14.36 -8.30
C SER A 27 22.69 -14.54 -8.01
N THR A 28 23.30 -15.52 -8.67
CA THR A 28 24.75 -15.74 -8.59
C THR A 28 25.54 -14.98 -9.67
N ASP A 29 24.83 -14.36 -10.60
CA ASP A 29 25.43 -13.57 -11.68
C ASP A 29 25.90 -12.20 -11.18
N MET A 30 27.17 -12.05 -10.95
CA MET A 30 27.76 -10.80 -10.52
C MET A 30 27.65 -9.68 -11.55
N SER A 31 27.40 -9.97 -12.81
CA SER A 31 27.26 -8.94 -13.84
C SER A 31 26.05 -8.04 -13.62
N VAL A 32 24.94 -8.60 -13.12
CA VAL A 32 23.72 -7.83 -12.80
C VAL A 32 23.94 -6.94 -11.58
N PHE A 33 24.71 -7.39 -10.58
CA PHE A 33 25.07 -6.56 -9.43
C PHE A 33 26.01 -5.42 -9.81
N ASN A 34 26.98 -5.68 -10.68
CA ASN A 34 27.87 -4.64 -11.19
C ASN A 34 27.10 -3.59 -12.01
N ALA A 35 26.15 -4.03 -12.85
CA ALA A 35 25.29 -3.12 -13.60
C ALA A 35 24.36 -2.29 -12.70
N ALA A 36 23.87 -2.86 -11.60
CA ALA A 36 23.11 -2.13 -10.61
C ALA A 36 23.97 -1.11 -9.85
N LEU A 37 25.19 -1.51 -9.46
CA LEU A 37 26.14 -0.63 -8.79
C LEU A 37 26.51 0.56 -9.69
N GLU A 38 26.82 0.32 -10.96
CA GLU A 38 27.10 1.36 -11.96
C GLU A 38 25.91 2.33 -12.08
N ALA A 39 24.68 1.81 -12.21
CA ALA A 39 23.50 2.63 -12.30
C ALA A 39 23.27 3.49 -11.05
N ILE A 40 23.56 2.97 -9.85
CA ILE A 40 23.47 3.73 -8.59
C ILE A 40 24.51 4.83 -8.53
N LEU A 41 25.76 4.53 -8.92
CA LEU A 41 26.87 5.49 -8.88
C LEU A 41 26.72 6.62 -9.91
N ASP A 42 26.10 6.33 -11.05
CA ASP A 42 25.85 7.30 -12.12
C ASP A 42 24.61 8.17 -11.90
N SER A 43 23.84 7.89 -10.85
CA SER A 43 22.57 8.57 -10.55
C SER A 43 22.69 9.46 -9.33
N SER A 44 21.92 10.54 -9.32
CA SER A 44 21.94 11.54 -8.24
C SER A 44 20.60 11.76 -7.57
N ARG A 45 19.49 11.34 -8.21
CA ARG A 45 18.12 11.48 -7.72
C ARG A 45 17.46 10.10 -7.67
N ILE A 46 17.74 9.36 -6.60
CA ILE A 46 17.33 7.97 -6.48
C ILE A 46 16.05 7.85 -5.66
N THR A 47 15.09 7.09 -6.19
CA THR A 47 13.88 6.69 -5.46
C THR A 47 13.82 5.18 -5.32
N VAL A 48 13.64 4.70 -4.09
CA VAL A 48 13.41 3.30 -3.76
C VAL A 48 11.92 3.09 -3.59
N LYS A 49 11.31 2.30 -4.48
CA LYS A 49 9.90 1.92 -4.43
C LYS A 49 9.77 0.50 -3.91
N VAL A 50 9.13 0.35 -2.75
CA VAL A 50 8.98 -0.94 -2.08
C VAL A 50 7.54 -1.44 -2.19
N GLY A 51 7.38 -2.66 -2.65
CA GLY A 51 6.11 -3.37 -2.75
C GLY A 51 5.99 -4.52 -1.75
N GLY A 52 4.84 -5.22 -1.79
CA GLY A 52 4.51 -6.30 -0.86
C GLY A 52 5.48 -7.49 -0.88
N GLY A 53 6.17 -7.75 -2.01
CA GLY A 53 7.18 -8.79 -2.11
C GLY A 53 8.46 -8.54 -1.29
N ALA A 54 8.57 -7.38 -0.65
CA ALA A 54 9.68 -7.02 0.23
C ALA A 54 9.23 -6.80 1.70
N ALA A 55 8.09 -7.36 2.10
CA ALA A 55 7.52 -7.15 3.43
C ALA A 55 8.40 -7.71 4.57
N ASP A 56 9.27 -8.66 4.26
CA ASP A 56 10.19 -9.28 5.24
C ASP A 56 11.55 -8.55 5.36
N VAL A 57 11.78 -7.48 4.56
CA VAL A 57 13.01 -6.65 4.66
C VAL A 57 13.00 -5.88 5.96
N THR A 58 14.12 -5.89 6.68
CA THR A 58 14.22 -5.16 7.95
C THR A 58 14.38 -3.64 7.73
N ALA A 59 13.85 -2.86 8.67
CA ALA A 59 13.96 -1.40 8.61
C ALA A 59 15.41 -0.91 8.64
N GLU A 60 16.27 -1.63 9.34
CA GLU A 60 17.70 -1.35 9.47
C GLU A 60 18.43 -1.51 8.13
N VAL A 61 18.14 -2.57 7.38
CA VAL A 61 18.71 -2.79 6.04
C VAL A 61 18.23 -1.72 5.07
N LEU A 62 16.94 -1.36 5.15
CA LEU A 62 16.39 -0.26 4.33
C LEU A 62 17.06 1.08 4.69
N GLU A 63 17.19 1.41 5.97
CA GLU A 63 17.83 2.66 6.40
C GLU A 63 19.25 2.75 5.86
N GLU A 64 20.08 1.71 6.07
CA GLU A 64 21.46 1.68 5.59
C GLU A 64 21.55 1.82 4.07
N PHE A 65 20.68 1.11 3.33
CA PHE A 65 20.63 1.21 1.89
C PHE A 65 20.25 2.62 1.40
N LEU A 66 19.23 3.23 2.02
CA LEU A 66 18.77 4.59 1.70
C LEU A 66 19.84 5.65 2.01
N GLU A 67 20.58 5.49 3.10
CA GLU A 67 21.70 6.38 3.44
C GLU A 67 22.87 6.25 2.46
N LEU A 68 23.29 5.01 2.18
CA LEU A 68 24.38 4.75 1.24
C LEU A 68 24.04 5.20 -0.19
N THR A 69 22.80 5.12 -0.60
CA THR A 69 22.37 5.54 -1.94
C THR A 69 21.86 6.98 -2.01
N ASP A 70 21.74 7.67 -0.88
CA ASP A 70 21.10 9.00 -0.74
C ASP A 70 19.68 9.03 -1.34
N ALA A 71 19.01 7.90 -1.32
CA ALA A 71 17.69 7.72 -1.91
C ALA A 71 16.58 8.18 -0.97
N VAL A 72 15.40 8.43 -1.55
CA VAL A 72 14.14 8.56 -0.82
C VAL A 72 13.31 7.30 -0.98
N TYR A 73 12.43 7.04 -0.01
CA TYR A 73 11.60 5.85 0.09
C TYR A 73 10.16 6.15 -0.28
N VAL A 74 9.58 5.30 -1.11
CA VAL A 74 8.15 5.29 -1.47
C VAL A 74 7.63 3.87 -1.31
N HIS A 75 6.45 3.70 -0.75
CA HIS A 75 5.89 2.36 -0.57
C HIS A 75 4.60 2.11 -1.36
N GLY A 76 4.30 0.85 -1.57
CA GLY A 76 2.99 0.37 -1.98
C GLY A 76 2.06 0.15 -0.76
N PRO A 77 0.78 -0.18 -0.99
CA PRO A 77 -0.22 -0.30 0.08
C PRO A 77 -0.01 -1.47 1.02
N GLN A 78 0.80 -2.46 0.65
CA GLN A 78 0.99 -3.67 1.46
C GLN A 78 2.10 -3.55 2.52
N VAL A 79 2.89 -2.47 2.49
CA VAL A 79 4.06 -2.28 3.33
C VAL A 79 4.12 -0.90 4.02
N PRO A 80 2.99 -0.31 4.48
CA PRO A 80 3.06 0.85 5.34
C PRO A 80 3.81 0.49 6.63
N GLY A 81 4.61 1.40 7.13
CA GLY A 81 5.38 1.19 8.36
C GLY A 81 6.61 0.27 8.24
N LEU A 82 6.86 -0.35 7.08
CA LEU A 82 8.09 -1.12 6.85
C LEU A 82 9.33 -0.23 7.04
N TYR A 83 9.26 0.97 6.53
CA TYR A 83 10.15 2.06 6.88
C TYR A 83 9.33 3.14 7.58
N PRO A 84 9.62 3.48 8.85
CA PRO A 84 8.74 4.33 9.67
C PRO A 84 8.37 5.65 9.00
N TYR A 85 7.10 6.04 9.14
CA TYR A 85 6.61 7.29 8.54
C TYR A 85 7.35 8.52 9.06
N SER A 86 7.76 8.53 10.33
CA SER A 86 8.51 9.63 10.94
C SER A 86 9.88 9.87 10.32
N LYS A 87 10.44 8.91 9.60
CA LYS A 87 11.74 9.03 8.97
C LYS A 87 11.74 10.06 7.84
N LYS A 88 12.79 10.89 7.78
CA LYS A 88 12.91 12.00 6.84
C LYS A 88 12.85 11.57 5.37
N ARG A 89 13.36 10.38 5.05
CA ARG A 89 13.43 9.86 3.68
C ARG A 89 12.13 9.20 3.23
N ASN A 90 11.13 9.02 4.13
CA ASN A 90 9.85 8.41 3.79
C ASN A 90 8.93 9.42 3.08
N MET A 91 8.61 9.15 1.81
CA MET A 91 7.71 9.97 0.98
C MET A 91 6.31 9.37 0.87
N SER A 92 5.94 8.47 1.80
CA SER A 92 4.59 7.88 1.85
C SER A 92 4.27 6.99 0.64
N VAL A 93 2.99 6.73 0.40
CA VAL A 93 2.49 5.87 -0.66
C VAL A 93 2.61 6.53 -2.04
N GLY A 94 3.03 5.76 -3.03
CA GLY A 94 3.10 6.20 -4.43
C GLY A 94 2.12 5.44 -5.34
N GLY A 95 1.94 5.93 -6.57
CA GLY A 95 1.10 5.32 -7.59
C GLY A 95 -0.13 6.16 -7.96
N SER A 96 -1.09 5.58 -8.70
CA SER A 96 -2.28 6.31 -9.18
C SER A 96 -3.18 6.84 -8.06
N LYS A 97 -3.11 6.22 -6.89
CA LYS A 97 -3.80 6.64 -5.65
C LYS A 97 -2.79 7.12 -4.61
N GLY A 98 -1.61 7.53 -5.03
CA GLY A 98 -0.52 7.91 -4.17
C GLY A 98 -0.59 9.33 -3.63
N SER A 99 0.30 9.64 -2.71
CA SER A 99 0.51 10.97 -2.15
C SER A 99 1.21 11.90 -3.16
N ILE A 100 1.10 13.20 -2.97
CA ILE A 100 1.82 14.21 -3.79
C ILE A 100 3.33 13.97 -3.69
N CYS A 101 3.86 13.76 -2.49
CA CYS A 101 5.30 13.57 -2.28
C CYS A 101 5.81 12.23 -2.82
N GLY A 102 5.06 11.12 -2.64
CA GLY A 102 5.41 9.83 -3.21
C GLY A 102 5.45 9.86 -4.74
N ASN A 103 4.42 10.46 -5.35
CA ASN A 103 4.37 10.59 -6.81
C ASN A 103 5.41 11.57 -7.35
N TYR A 104 5.71 12.65 -6.62
CA TYR A 104 6.82 13.54 -6.99
C TYR A 104 8.14 12.79 -7.03
N ALA A 105 8.46 12.06 -5.95
CA ALA A 105 9.69 11.28 -5.88
C ALA A 105 9.79 10.24 -7.00
N MET A 106 8.69 9.55 -7.32
CA MET A 106 8.65 8.57 -8.42
C MET A 106 8.82 9.20 -9.81
N ASN A 107 8.32 10.41 -10.04
CA ASN A 107 8.35 11.05 -11.36
C ASN A 107 9.61 11.85 -11.62
N GLU A 108 10.24 12.39 -10.59
CA GLU A 108 11.39 13.30 -10.71
C GLU A 108 12.74 12.59 -10.52
N CYS A 109 12.75 11.32 -10.12
CA CYS A 109 13.99 10.55 -9.98
C CYS A 109 14.67 10.28 -11.33
N ASP A 110 15.99 10.17 -11.34
CA ASP A 110 16.77 9.73 -12.49
C ASP A 110 17.07 8.22 -12.46
N LEU A 111 16.95 7.59 -11.27
CA LEU A 111 16.98 6.15 -11.05
C LEU A 111 15.83 5.71 -10.15
N MET A 112 15.06 4.72 -10.59
CA MET A 112 14.10 3.99 -9.78
C MET A 112 14.68 2.64 -9.37
N ILE A 113 14.60 2.31 -8.07
CA ILE A 113 14.90 0.98 -7.55
C ILE A 113 13.59 0.37 -7.04
N ALA A 114 13.04 -0.57 -7.79
CA ALA A 114 11.81 -1.28 -7.46
C ALA A 114 12.15 -2.57 -6.71
N ILE A 115 11.62 -2.77 -5.51
CA ILE A 115 11.91 -3.90 -4.64
C ILE A 115 10.60 -4.61 -4.29
N GLY A 116 10.43 -5.86 -4.72
CA GLY A 116 9.23 -6.62 -4.48
C GLY A 116 7.95 -5.94 -4.99
N ALA A 117 8.07 -5.11 -6.02
CA ALA A 117 6.98 -4.34 -6.61
C ALA A 117 6.61 -4.90 -7.99
N ARG A 118 5.34 -4.71 -8.40
CA ARG A 118 4.82 -5.12 -9.71
C ARG A 118 4.54 -3.89 -10.56
N GLY A 119 5.25 -3.73 -11.67
CA GLY A 119 5.18 -2.55 -12.54
C GLY A 119 3.86 -2.35 -13.31
N VAL A 120 3.00 -3.35 -13.28
CA VAL A 120 1.70 -3.32 -14.00
C VAL A 120 0.53 -2.91 -13.12
N CYS A 121 0.71 -2.82 -11.80
CA CYS A 121 -0.39 -2.47 -10.92
C CYS A 121 -0.61 -0.95 -10.82
N GLN A 122 -1.80 -0.57 -10.40
CA GLN A 122 -2.18 0.84 -10.26
C GLN A 122 -1.28 1.62 -9.28
N TRP A 123 -0.68 0.96 -8.31
CA TRP A 123 0.23 1.58 -7.34
C TRP A 123 1.59 1.97 -7.95
N ASP A 124 1.91 1.43 -9.10
CA ASP A 124 3.02 1.83 -9.95
C ASP A 124 2.54 2.57 -11.21
N SER A 125 1.30 3.10 -11.17
CA SER A 125 0.66 3.81 -12.29
C SER A 125 0.72 3.00 -13.59
N SER A 126 0.55 1.68 -13.47
CA SER A 126 0.63 0.72 -14.59
C SER A 126 1.91 0.87 -15.42
N GLY A 127 3.03 1.13 -14.77
CA GLY A 127 4.34 1.32 -15.42
C GLY A 127 4.48 2.63 -16.18
N THR A 128 3.57 3.59 -16.01
CA THR A 128 3.61 4.89 -16.73
C THR A 128 4.25 6.01 -15.94
N SER A 129 4.52 5.81 -14.65
CA SER A 129 5.34 6.70 -13.83
C SER A 129 6.83 6.61 -14.19
N PHE A 130 7.66 7.35 -13.50
CA PHE A 130 9.13 7.33 -13.63
C PHE A 130 9.63 7.85 -14.97
N ARG A 131 8.98 8.84 -15.54
CA ARG A 131 9.29 9.36 -16.87
C ARG A 131 10.69 9.93 -17.03
N LYS A 132 11.30 10.40 -15.92
CA LYS A 132 12.65 10.94 -15.90
C LYS A 132 13.70 9.89 -15.55
N ALA A 133 13.29 8.73 -15.05
CA ALA A 133 14.23 7.65 -14.73
C ALA A 133 14.93 7.15 -15.99
N LYS A 134 16.24 7.31 -16.02
CA LYS A 134 17.10 6.84 -17.13
C LYS A 134 17.23 5.32 -17.10
N LYS A 135 17.13 4.72 -15.91
CA LYS A 135 17.22 3.29 -15.67
C LYS A 135 16.35 2.88 -14.50
N ILE A 136 15.93 1.63 -14.48
CA ILE A 136 15.23 1.00 -13.37
C ILE A 136 16.05 -0.20 -12.90
N ILE A 137 16.24 -0.36 -11.59
CA ILE A 137 16.71 -1.60 -11.00
C ILE A 137 15.48 -2.30 -10.45
N ASN A 138 15.19 -3.53 -10.92
CA ASN A 138 14.07 -4.32 -10.45
C ASN A 138 14.58 -5.55 -9.67
N ILE A 139 14.27 -5.60 -8.38
CA ILE A 139 14.63 -6.67 -7.46
C ILE A 139 13.35 -7.43 -7.12
N ASN A 140 13.26 -8.68 -7.52
CA ASN A 140 12.08 -9.52 -7.26
C ASN A 140 12.48 -11.01 -7.21
N CYS A 141 11.77 -11.79 -6.41
CA CYS A 141 11.90 -13.25 -6.41
C CYS A 141 11.17 -13.88 -7.61
N ASP A 142 10.08 -13.25 -8.10
CA ASP A 142 9.30 -13.71 -9.23
C ASP A 142 9.92 -13.27 -10.56
N TYR A 143 10.17 -14.26 -11.43
CA TYR A 143 10.79 -14.02 -12.73
C TYR A 143 9.90 -13.21 -13.69
N ASP A 144 8.59 -13.44 -13.65
CA ASP A 144 7.64 -12.74 -14.53
C ASP A 144 7.50 -11.26 -14.11
N ASP A 145 7.51 -10.99 -12.81
CA ASP A 145 7.50 -9.63 -12.27
C ASP A 145 8.79 -8.85 -12.60
N LEU A 146 9.92 -9.54 -12.75
CA LEU A 146 11.17 -8.91 -13.22
C LEU A 146 11.08 -8.34 -14.63
N ALA A 147 10.21 -8.90 -15.48
CA ALA A 147 10.05 -8.48 -16.87
C ALA A 147 9.14 -7.24 -17.05
N GLN A 148 8.44 -6.80 -16.01
CA GLN A 148 7.39 -5.78 -16.11
C GLN A 148 7.91 -4.35 -16.32
N TYR A 149 9.18 -4.07 -15.99
CA TYR A 149 9.78 -2.76 -16.23
C TYR A 149 10.68 -2.76 -17.47
N ASN A 150 10.46 -1.77 -18.34
CA ASN A 150 11.34 -1.55 -19.49
C ASN A 150 12.67 -0.94 -19.06
N ASN A 151 13.73 -1.21 -19.82
CA ASN A 151 15.08 -0.66 -19.57
C ASN A 151 15.57 -0.91 -18.14
N SER A 152 15.34 -2.14 -17.62
CA SER A 152 15.66 -2.48 -16.23
C SER A 152 16.88 -3.39 -16.11
N VAL A 153 17.66 -3.15 -15.06
CA VAL A 153 18.58 -4.13 -14.48
C VAL A 153 17.75 -5.06 -13.61
N ARG A 154 17.73 -6.34 -13.92
CA ARG A 154 16.87 -7.34 -13.28
C ARG A 154 17.68 -8.21 -12.35
N ILE A 155 17.39 -8.17 -11.07
CA ILE A 155 18.06 -8.98 -10.06
C ILE A 155 17.04 -9.92 -9.44
N GLN A 156 17.12 -11.21 -9.77
CA GLN A 156 16.29 -12.23 -9.15
C GLN A 156 16.85 -12.59 -7.78
N GLY A 157 15.99 -12.51 -6.76
CA GLY A 157 16.38 -12.93 -5.42
C GLY A 157 15.47 -12.43 -4.32
N ASP A 158 15.75 -12.93 -3.11
CA ASP A 158 15.18 -12.40 -1.90
C ASP A 158 15.58 -10.94 -1.73
N ALA A 159 14.62 -10.10 -1.38
CA ALA A 159 14.82 -8.65 -1.36
C ALA A 159 15.92 -8.23 -0.37
N GLU A 160 15.92 -8.79 0.83
CA GLU A 160 16.89 -8.45 1.87
C GLU A 160 18.30 -8.91 1.52
N GLU A 161 18.44 -10.14 1.01
CA GLU A 161 19.74 -10.70 0.61
C GLU A 161 20.37 -9.90 -0.55
N VAL A 162 19.53 -9.50 -1.53
CA VAL A 162 19.99 -8.66 -2.64
C VAL A 162 20.43 -7.28 -2.15
N LEU A 163 19.67 -6.66 -1.24
CA LEU A 163 20.05 -5.37 -0.65
C LEU A 163 21.35 -5.47 0.14
N LEU A 164 21.52 -6.49 0.98
CA LEU A 164 22.76 -6.72 1.72
C LEU A 164 23.95 -6.87 0.78
N LYS A 165 23.77 -7.57 -0.34
CA LYS A 165 24.84 -7.72 -1.34
C LYS A 165 25.20 -6.40 -2.02
N ILE A 166 24.21 -5.58 -2.38
CA ILE A 166 24.47 -4.24 -2.97
C ILE A 166 25.12 -3.32 -1.93
N ILE A 167 24.68 -3.34 -0.67
CA ILE A 167 25.31 -2.60 0.45
C ILE A 167 26.79 -2.97 0.59
N GLU A 168 27.12 -4.27 0.56
CA GLU A 168 28.51 -4.74 0.60
C GLU A 168 29.36 -4.15 -0.52
N LEU A 169 28.81 -4.08 -1.73
CA LEU A 169 29.49 -3.51 -2.89
C LEU A 169 29.66 -1.98 -2.78
N LEU A 170 28.61 -1.29 -2.35
CA LEU A 170 28.62 0.17 -2.16
C LEU A 170 29.67 0.59 -1.13
N LYS A 171 29.81 -0.15 -0.02
CA LYS A 171 30.82 0.12 1.02
C LYS A 171 32.27 0.03 0.53
N LYS A 172 32.51 -0.66 -0.59
CA LYS A 172 33.84 -0.80 -1.20
C LYS A 172 34.13 0.28 -2.23
N THR A 173 33.16 1.17 -2.49
CA THR A 173 33.27 2.18 -3.56
C THR A 173 33.35 3.56 -2.94
N GLU A 174 34.35 4.35 -3.34
CA GLU A 174 34.67 5.67 -2.76
C GLU A 174 33.90 6.84 -3.42
N ASN A 175 33.44 6.68 -4.66
CA ASN A 175 32.85 7.78 -5.43
C ASN A 175 31.37 7.52 -5.71
N LYS A 176 30.53 8.45 -5.25
CA LYS A 176 29.10 8.45 -5.50
C LYS A 176 28.66 9.82 -6.00
N THR A 177 27.84 9.86 -7.03
CA THR A 177 27.13 11.07 -7.45
C THR A 177 25.95 11.30 -6.49
N SER A 178 25.78 12.51 -5.99
CA SER A 178 24.63 12.88 -5.17
C SER A 178 24.15 14.29 -5.54
N ASP A 179 22.84 14.50 -5.50
CA ASP A 179 22.25 15.82 -5.62
C ASP A 179 21.82 16.28 -4.23
N PRO A 180 22.54 17.25 -3.61
CA PRO A 180 22.24 17.68 -2.25
C PRO A 180 20.85 18.31 -2.08
N GLU A 181 20.24 18.75 -3.19
CA GLU A 181 18.87 19.32 -3.15
C GLU A 181 17.79 18.25 -3.23
N TRP A 182 18.10 17.01 -3.67
CA TRP A 182 17.09 15.97 -3.90
C TRP A 182 16.25 15.65 -2.67
N LEU A 183 16.89 15.33 -1.55
CA LEU A 183 16.18 15.04 -0.30
C LEU A 183 15.40 16.25 0.20
N LYS A 184 15.93 17.45 0.00
CA LYS A 184 15.24 18.70 0.39
C LYS A 184 13.98 18.91 -0.45
N GLU A 185 14.07 18.81 -1.79
CA GLU A 185 12.92 18.94 -2.68
C GLU A 185 11.82 17.94 -2.32
N CYS A 186 12.17 16.67 -2.09
CA CYS A 186 11.22 15.64 -1.67
C CYS A 186 10.58 15.96 -0.30
N THR A 187 11.38 16.46 0.66
CA THR A 187 10.89 16.87 1.98
C THR A 187 9.95 18.07 1.86
N ASP A 188 10.27 19.05 1.02
CA ASP A 188 9.40 20.22 0.78
C ASP A 188 8.06 19.76 0.18
N LYS A 189 8.07 18.78 -0.74
CA LYS A 189 6.84 18.17 -1.27
C LYS A 189 6.06 17.38 -0.22
N ARG A 190 6.75 16.76 0.73
CA ARG A 190 6.08 16.13 1.87
C ARG A 190 5.41 17.16 2.78
N MET A 191 6.04 18.29 3.04
CA MET A 191 5.44 19.38 3.82
C MET A 191 4.22 19.98 3.11
N GLU A 192 4.29 20.16 1.77
CA GLU A 192 3.15 20.58 0.94
C GLU A 192 1.98 19.58 1.08
N TRP A 193 2.27 18.28 1.03
CA TRP A 193 1.27 17.23 1.21
C TRP A 193 0.62 17.25 2.60
N GLU A 194 1.42 17.39 3.67
CA GLU A 194 0.89 17.49 5.02
C GLU A 194 -0.01 18.72 5.21
N THR A 195 0.40 19.85 4.66
CA THR A 195 -0.40 21.08 4.68
C THR A 195 -1.72 20.90 3.94
N TYR A 196 -1.71 20.25 2.78
CA TYR A 196 -2.90 19.95 1.99
C TYR A 196 -3.86 19.01 2.74
N LYS A 197 -3.36 17.97 3.40
CA LYS A 197 -4.16 17.09 4.24
C LYS A 197 -4.79 17.85 5.40
N GLN A 198 -4.01 18.68 6.09
CA GLN A 198 -4.49 19.45 7.22
C GLN A 198 -5.64 20.39 6.85
N LEU A 199 -5.54 21.08 5.71
CA LEU A 199 -6.64 21.92 5.20
C LEU A 199 -7.96 21.15 5.02
N ARG A 200 -7.89 19.89 4.61
CA ARG A 200 -9.08 19.02 4.49
C ARG A 200 -9.63 18.61 5.84
N TYR A 201 -8.76 18.36 6.81
CA TYR A 201 -9.18 18.01 8.17
C TYR A 201 -9.78 19.21 8.93
N ASP A 202 -9.29 20.42 8.67
CA ASP A 202 -9.82 21.66 9.24
C ASP A 202 -11.18 22.06 8.62
N ASN A 203 -11.47 21.58 7.40
CA ASN A 203 -12.72 21.79 6.70
C ASN A 203 -13.45 20.45 6.44
N PRO A 204 -13.92 19.79 7.51
CA PRO A 204 -14.40 18.41 7.42
C PRO A 204 -15.78 18.26 6.78
N VAL A 205 -16.52 19.34 6.59
CA VAL A 205 -17.92 19.32 6.15
C VAL A 205 -18.05 20.00 4.78
N LEU A 206 -18.77 19.34 3.88
CA LEU A 206 -19.21 19.89 2.60
C LEU A 206 -20.73 19.81 2.50
N VAL A 207 -21.30 20.64 1.60
CA VAL A 207 -22.72 20.54 1.22
C VAL A 207 -22.82 19.62 0.01
N ASP A 208 -23.55 18.52 0.16
CA ASP A 208 -23.96 17.70 -0.98
C ASP A 208 -25.10 18.41 -1.73
N GLU A 209 -24.80 18.99 -2.88
CA GLU A 209 -25.78 19.74 -3.67
C GLU A 209 -26.94 18.87 -4.18
N LYS A 210 -26.72 17.58 -4.41
CA LYS A 210 -27.77 16.64 -4.84
C LYS A 210 -28.77 16.34 -3.74
N ARG A 211 -28.29 16.25 -2.49
CA ARG A 211 -29.09 15.90 -1.31
C ARG A 211 -29.55 17.11 -0.51
N GLY A 212 -28.89 18.25 -0.68
CA GLY A 212 -29.12 19.48 0.11
C GLY A 212 -28.73 19.36 1.57
N GLU A 213 -27.84 18.42 1.89
CA GLU A 213 -27.41 18.11 3.26
C GLU A 213 -25.94 18.42 3.47
N SER A 214 -25.57 18.80 4.71
CA SER A 214 -24.17 18.91 5.11
C SER A 214 -23.65 17.52 5.45
N ILE A 215 -22.58 17.11 4.76
CA ILE A 215 -21.97 15.79 4.93
C ILE A 215 -20.51 15.92 5.39
N LEU A 216 -20.07 14.94 6.16
CA LEU A 216 -18.66 14.79 6.52
C LEU A 216 -17.87 14.28 5.29
N THR A 217 -16.75 14.92 4.99
CA THR A 217 -15.89 14.44 3.90
C THR A 217 -15.22 13.13 4.26
N GLU A 218 -15.06 12.24 3.31
CA GLU A 218 -14.46 10.92 3.53
C GLU A 218 -13.04 11.00 4.12
N PRO A 219 -12.11 11.87 3.64
CA PRO A 219 -10.79 12.00 4.26
C PRO A 219 -10.84 12.43 5.73
N ALA A 220 -11.74 13.34 6.09
CA ALA A 220 -11.90 13.79 7.48
C ALA A 220 -12.47 12.69 8.37
N ALA A 221 -13.44 11.91 7.87
CA ALA A 221 -14.03 10.79 8.57
C ALA A 221 -13.00 9.67 8.78
N ILE A 222 -12.25 9.30 7.73
CA ILE A 222 -11.18 8.31 7.83
C ILE A 222 -10.12 8.76 8.83
N LYS A 223 -9.67 10.03 8.76
CA LYS A 223 -8.66 10.56 9.70
C LYS A 223 -9.09 10.40 11.16
N LYS A 224 -10.34 10.73 11.48
CA LYS A 224 -10.87 10.56 12.84
C LYS A 224 -10.87 9.11 13.30
N ALA A 225 -11.26 8.18 12.44
CA ALA A 225 -11.28 6.76 12.76
C ALA A 225 -9.85 6.16 12.82
N VAL A 226 -8.93 6.63 11.98
CA VAL A 226 -7.50 6.25 12.03
C VAL A 226 -6.88 6.73 13.34
N ASP A 227 -7.10 7.99 13.74
CA ASP A 227 -6.58 8.52 15.01
C ASP A 227 -7.08 7.71 16.21
N PHE A 228 -8.34 7.32 16.19
CA PHE A 228 -8.91 6.44 17.21
C PHE A 228 -8.21 5.07 17.22
N ALA A 229 -8.06 4.46 16.06
CA ALA A 229 -7.41 3.16 15.92
C ALA A 229 -5.94 3.19 16.41
N ASP A 230 -5.20 4.22 16.01
CA ASP A 230 -3.80 4.40 16.40
C ASP A 230 -3.66 4.64 17.92
N MET A 231 -4.54 5.48 18.49
CA MET A 231 -4.56 5.74 19.95
C MET A 231 -4.76 4.46 20.77
N HIS A 232 -5.53 3.51 20.25
CA HIS A 232 -5.86 2.25 20.93
C HIS A 232 -4.99 1.07 20.48
N GLY A 233 -4.01 1.30 19.61
CA GLY A 233 -3.13 0.23 19.10
C GLY A 233 -3.87 -0.82 18.27
N CYS A 234 -4.94 -0.42 17.56
CA CYS A 234 -5.73 -1.30 16.72
C CYS A 234 -5.04 -1.54 15.36
N VAL A 235 -5.35 -2.67 14.75
CA VAL A 235 -4.94 -2.95 13.36
C VAL A 235 -6.00 -2.41 12.40
N LYS A 236 -5.58 -1.53 11.50
CA LYS A 236 -6.44 -0.91 10.48
C LYS A 236 -6.51 -1.82 9.25
N ILE A 237 -7.71 -2.13 8.77
CA ILE A 237 -7.91 -2.94 7.56
C ILE A 237 -8.74 -2.11 6.58
N PHE A 238 -8.16 -1.78 5.43
CA PHE A 238 -8.84 -0.98 4.41
C PHE A 238 -9.44 -1.84 3.31
N ASP A 239 -10.70 -1.56 3.02
CA ASP A 239 -11.43 -2.15 1.89
C ASP A 239 -11.11 -1.40 0.58
N ALA A 240 -11.56 -1.97 -0.53
CA ALA A 240 -11.36 -1.42 -1.87
C ALA A 240 -11.97 -0.03 -2.10
N GLY A 241 -11.57 0.63 -3.17
CA GLY A 241 -12.13 1.88 -3.65
C GLY A 241 -11.51 3.13 -3.01
N ASP A 242 -12.33 4.17 -2.82
CA ASP A 242 -11.88 5.45 -2.29
C ASP A 242 -11.44 5.35 -0.83
N VAL A 243 -12.09 4.51 -0.05
CA VAL A 243 -11.70 4.21 1.35
C VAL A 243 -10.26 3.72 1.42
N GLN A 244 -9.84 2.82 0.53
CA GLN A 244 -8.46 2.36 0.44
C GLN A 244 -7.52 3.50 0.03
N ALA A 245 -7.89 4.24 -1.02
CA ALA A 245 -7.07 5.30 -1.56
C ALA A 245 -6.81 6.41 -0.53
N ASN A 246 -7.86 6.90 0.12
CA ASN A 246 -7.76 7.90 1.16
C ASN A 246 -7.06 7.35 2.41
N GLY A 247 -7.35 6.10 2.79
CA GLY A 247 -6.74 5.46 3.95
C GLY A 247 -5.21 5.44 3.85
N PHE A 248 -4.64 4.95 2.75
CA PHE A 248 -3.18 4.89 2.57
C PHE A 248 -2.50 6.25 2.45
N GLN A 249 -3.23 7.28 2.06
CA GLN A 249 -2.74 8.65 2.06
C GLN A 249 -2.75 9.30 3.46
N ILE A 250 -3.56 8.74 4.38
CA ILE A 250 -3.79 9.29 5.73
C ILE A 250 -2.93 8.60 6.79
N VAL A 251 -2.76 7.26 6.68
CA VAL A 251 -2.00 6.49 7.69
C VAL A 251 -0.55 6.95 7.81
N THR A 252 -0.05 6.91 9.03
CA THR A 252 1.31 7.33 9.40
C THR A 252 1.97 6.23 10.21
N ASP A 253 2.02 5.03 9.64
CA ASP A 253 2.48 3.83 10.35
C ASP A 253 3.98 3.88 10.64
N GLU A 254 4.33 3.51 11.88
CA GLU A 254 5.70 3.45 12.37
C GLU A 254 6.26 2.02 12.41
N LYS A 255 5.38 1.01 12.20
CA LYS A 255 5.75 -0.41 12.23
C LYS A 255 4.93 -1.20 11.20
N PRO A 256 5.49 -2.28 10.64
CA PRO A 256 4.75 -3.21 9.80
C PRO A 256 3.53 -3.80 10.53
N GLY A 257 2.47 -4.08 9.79
CA GLY A 257 1.26 -4.73 10.32
C GLY A 257 0.28 -3.81 11.04
N GLN A 258 0.54 -2.51 11.19
CA GLN A 258 -0.43 -1.56 11.73
C GLN A 258 -1.59 -1.29 10.76
N THR A 259 -1.33 -1.42 9.46
CA THR A 259 -2.33 -1.28 8.40
C THR A 259 -2.22 -2.44 7.41
N ILE A 260 -3.37 -3.00 7.05
CA ILE A 260 -3.49 -4.15 6.16
C ILE A 260 -4.50 -3.83 5.05
N THR A 261 -4.24 -4.36 3.86
CA THR A 261 -5.17 -4.37 2.74
C THR A 261 -4.93 -5.61 1.86
N ASP A 262 -5.76 -5.76 0.83
CA ASP A 262 -5.60 -6.80 -0.17
C ASP A 262 -4.31 -6.64 -1.00
N THR A 263 -4.02 -7.65 -1.80
CA THR A 263 -2.80 -7.73 -2.62
C THR A 263 -2.77 -6.82 -3.86
N GLY A 264 -3.67 -5.83 -3.94
CA GLY A 264 -3.69 -4.84 -5.02
C GLY A 264 -4.69 -5.13 -6.14
N SER A 265 -5.56 -6.13 -5.97
CA SER A 265 -6.68 -6.39 -6.87
C SER A 265 -7.95 -5.62 -6.50
N SER A 266 -7.93 -4.88 -5.41
CA SER A 266 -9.04 -4.06 -4.90
C SER A 266 -10.33 -4.87 -4.70
N TYR A 267 -10.26 -5.92 -3.89
CA TYR A 267 -11.42 -6.75 -3.57
C TYR A 267 -12.40 -6.03 -2.66
N MET A 268 -13.60 -5.76 -3.13
CA MET A 268 -14.69 -5.26 -2.30
C MET A 268 -15.11 -6.32 -1.27
N GLY A 269 -15.24 -5.93 0.01
CA GLY A 269 -15.52 -6.82 1.13
C GLY A 269 -14.29 -7.46 1.77
N PHE A 270 -13.08 -7.12 1.32
CA PHE A 270 -11.84 -7.63 1.89
C PHE A 270 -11.70 -7.29 3.37
N ALA A 271 -11.94 -6.02 3.76
CA ALA A 271 -11.69 -5.57 5.12
C ALA A 271 -12.55 -6.33 6.13
N VAL A 272 -13.85 -6.39 5.88
CA VAL A 272 -14.78 -7.07 6.80
C VAL A 272 -14.54 -8.57 6.84
N SER A 273 -14.27 -9.21 5.69
CA SER A 273 -13.98 -10.64 5.63
C SER A 273 -12.69 -11.00 6.38
N SER A 274 -11.67 -10.16 6.27
CA SER A 274 -10.38 -10.37 6.91
C SER A 274 -10.43 -10.30 8.44
N MET A 275 -11.45 -9.66 9.01
CA MET A 275 -11.63 -9.60 10.45
C MET A 275 -11.74 -10.99 11.09
N LEU A 276 -12.34 -11.97 10.38
CA LEU A 276 -12.43 -13.34 10.90
C LEU A 276 -11.06 -13.98 11.14
N ALA A 277 -10.05 -13.61 10.39
CA ALA A 277 -8.71 -14.12 10.59
C ALA A 277 -8.18 -13.80 12.01
N PHE A 278 -8.52 -12.62 12.55
CA PHE A 278 -8.12 -12.24 13.92
C PHE A 278 -8.80 -13.10 14.98
N ALA A 279 -10.07 -13.45 14.80
CA ALA A 279 -10.79 -14.36 15.70
C ALA A 279 -10.20 -15.78 15.63
N LEU A 280 -9.93 -16.29 14.42
CA LEU A 280 -9.44 -17.65 14.20
C LEU A 280 -7.98 -17.83 14.61
N ALA A 281 -7.14 -16.80 14.44
CA ALA A 281 -5.74 -16.84 14.84
C ALA A 281 -5.54 -16.78 16.37
N GLY A 282 -6.60 -16.47 17.14
CA GLY A 282 -6.53 -16.35 18.59
C GLY A 282 -5.62 -15.21 19.07
N GLY A 283 -5.36 -14.23 18.20
CA GLY A 283 -4.55 -13.04 18.49
C GLY A 283 -5.22 -12.11 19.51
N LYS A 284 -4.43 -11.18 20.05
CA LYS A 284 -4.92 -10.16 20.98
C LYS A 284 -5.24 -8.83 20.26
N ASP A 285 -4.87 -8.75 18.98
CA ASP A 285 -5.04 -7.54 18.19
C ASP A 285 -6.52 -7.25 17.93
N TYR A 286 -6.88 -5.97 18.00
CA TYR A 286 -8.23 -5.49 17.74
C TYR A 286 -8.31 -4.94 16.32
N PRO A 287 -8.97 -5.64 15.38
CA PRO A 287 -9.11 -5.16 14.01
C PRO A 287 -10.17 -4.05 13.90
N VAL A 288 -9.86 -3.04 13.11
CA VAL A 288 -10.80 -2.00 12.69
C VAL A 288 -10.90 -2.04 11.17
N ALA A 289 -12.04 -2.48 10.66
CA ALA A 289 -12.31 -2.51 9.23
C ALA A 289 -12.86 -1.17 8.76
N PHE A 290 -12.22 -0.59 7.75
CA PHE A 290 -12.66 0.62 7.07
C PHE A 290 -13.26 0.19 5.73
N THR A 291 -14.57 0.33 5.56
CA THR A 291 -15.30 -0.18 4.40
C THR A 291 -16.33 0.80 3.87
N GLY A 292 -16.50 0.88 2.56
CA GLY A 292 -17.63 1.57 1.95
C GLY A 292 -18.91 0.72 2.02
N ASP A 293 -20.06 1.36 1.85
CA ASP A 293 -21.38 0.71 1.81
C ASP A 293 -21.44 -0.42 0.77
N GLY A 294 -21.01 -0.19 -0.45
CA GLY A 294 -20.97 -1.21 -1.50
C GLY A 294 -20.01 -2.36 -1.17
N SER A 295 -18.85 -2.08 -0.58
CA SER A 295 -17.90 -3.11 -0.17
C SER A 295 -18.42 -3.94 0.99
N PHE A 296 -19.05 -3.31 1.98
CA PHE A 296 -19.68 -4.02 3.10
C PHE A 296 -20.75 -5.01 2.62
N MET A 297 -21.56 -4.61 1.63
CA MET A 297 -22.63 -5.45 1.08
C MET A 297 -22.15 -6.65 0.29
N MET A 298 -20.84 -6.78 0.02
CA MET A 298 -20.27 -8.01 -0.55
C MET A 298 -20.19 -9.15 0.47
N ASN A 299 -20.07 -8.84 1.78
CA ASN A 299 -20.01 -9.83 2.84
C ASN A 299 -20.69 -9.34 4.14
N PRO A 300 -21.98 -8.99 4.13
CA PRO A 300 -22.66 -8.51 5.32
C PRO A 300 -22.87 -9.61 6.38
N GLN A 301 -22.76 -10.89 6.00
CA GLN A 301 -22.82 -12.02 6.92
C GLN A 301 -21.69 -12.02 7.96
N ILE A 302 -20.68 -11.17 7.83
CA ILE A 302 -19.67 -10.98 8.88
C ILE A 302 -20.30 -10.65 10.23
N LEU A 303 -21.48 -10.01 10.26
CA LEU A 303 -22.20 -9.71 11.48
C LEU A 303 -22.65 -11.00 12.21
N ILE A 304 -22.98 -12.06 11.47
CA ILE A 304 -23.34 -13.37 12.01
C ILE A 304 -22.09 -14.18 12.33
N ASP A 305 -21.17 -14.30 11.35
CA ASP A 305 -19.95 -15.09 11.47
C ASP A 305 -19.04 -14.55 12.58
N GLY A 306 -18.98 -13.21 12.72
CA GLY A 306 -18.25 -12.55 13.79
C GLY A 306 -18.74 -12.96 15.18
N VAL A 307 -20.05 -12.96 15.39
CA VAL A 307 -20.65 -13.40 16.66
C VAL A 307 -20.39 -14.89 16.89
N GLN A 308 -20.58 -15.72 15.86
CA GLN A 308 -20.36 -17.17 15.95
C GLN A 308 -18.92 -17.52 16.36
N HIS A 309 -17.94 -16.80 15.86
CA HIS A 309 -16.52 -17.03 16.12
C HIS A 309 -15.92 -16.15 17.22
N GLY A 310 -16.74 -15.38 17.91
CA GLY A 310 -16.31 -14.52 19.02
C GLY A 310 -15.37 -13.39 18.58
N LEU A 311 -15.54 -12.88 17.36
CA LEU A 311 -14.76 -11.76 16.83
C LEU A 311 -14.95 -10.53 17.73
N ARG A 312 -13.84 -9.91 18.09
CA ARG A 312 -13.77 -8.61 18.76
C ARG A 312 -13.13 -7.62 17.81
N GLY A 313 -13.89 -6.67 17.32
CA GLY A 313 -13.41 -5.69 16.35
C GLY A 313 -14.43 -4.59 16.11
N MET A 314 -14.12 -3.67 15.25
CA MET A 314 -14.99 -2.56 14.86
C MET A 314 -15.06 -2.43 13.34
N ILE A 315 -16.25 -2.18 12.82
CA ILE A 315 -16.48 -1.84 11.42
C ILE A 315 -16.82 -0.35 11.35
N VAL A 316 -16.02 0.41 10.60
CA VAL A 316 -16.29 1.81 10.25
C VAL A 316 -16.79 1.82 8.82
N LEU A 317 -18.10 2.04 8.67
CA LEU A 317 -18.77 2.03 7.39
C LEU A 317 -18.99 3.46 6.87
N PHE A 318 -18.54 3.71 5.64
CA PHE A 318 -18.68 4.98 4.93
C PHE A 318 -19.83 4.86 3.93
N ASP A 319 -21.01 5.39 4.30
CA ASP A 319 -22.22 5.36 3.47
C ASP A 319 -22.31 6.63 2.60
N ASN A 320 -21.85 6.53 1.36
CA ASN A 320 -22.01 7.58 0.36
C ASN A 320 -23.12 7.27 -0.67
N ARG A 321 -23.69 6.07 -0.61
CA ARG A 321 -24.74 5.56 -1.52
C ARG A 321 -24.36 5.64 -2.98
N ARG A 322 -23.10 5.33 -3.27
CA ARG A 322 -22.61 5.30 -4.64
C ARG A 322 -21.31 4.52 -4.78
N MET A 323 -21.05 4.06 -5.98
CA MET A 323 -19.76 3.52 -6.38
C MET A 323 -18.78 4.68 -6.64
N GLY A 324 -18.30 5.35 -5.58
CA GLY A 324 -17.57 6.62 -5.65
C GLY A 324 -16.37 6.59 -6.59
N ALA A 325 -15.52 5.59 -6.51
CA ALA A 325 -14.35 5.43 -7.38
C ALA A 325 -14.76 5.30 -8.86
N ILE A 326 -15.85 4.60 -9.16
CA ILE A 326 -16.37 4.46 -10.53
C ILE A 326 -16.97 5.75 -11.02
N THR A 327 -17.74 6.46 -10.19
CA THR A 327 -18.26 7.79 -10.51
C THR A 327 -17.14 8.73 -10.90
N SER A 328 -16.07 8.78 -10.11
CA SER A 328 -14.90 9.64 -10.39
C SER A 328 -14.23 9.29 -11.72
N LEU A 329 -14.10 7.99 -12.02
CA LEU A 329 -13.55 7.54 -13.31
C LEU A 329 -14.45 7.91 -14.49
N GLN A 330 -15.77 7.75 -14.36
CA GLN A 330 -16.71 8.14 -15.42
C GLN A 330 -16.65 9.63 -15.70
N HIS A 331 -16.63 10.48 -14.67
CA HIS A 331 -16.48 11.91 -14.81
C HIS A 331 -15.14 12.28 -15.46
N SER A 332 -14.05 11.69 -15.05
CA SER A 332 -12.73 12.01 -15.58
C SER A 332 -12.56 11.63 -17.06
N GLN A 333 -13.27 10.61 -17.54
CA GLN A 333 -13.12 10.08 -18.90
C GLN A 333 -14.22 10.56 -19.86
N TYR A 334 -15.43 10.73 -19.36
CA TYR A 334 -16.61 10.90 -20.21
C TYR A 334 -17.47 12.11 -19.81
N ASP A 335 -17.15 12.76 -18.68
CA ASP A 335 -17.94 13.86 -18.09
C ASP A 335 -19.43 13.49 -17.89
N VAL A 336 -19.69 12.22 -17.59
CA VAL A 336 -21.02 11.68 -17.31
C VAL A 336 -20.98 10.76 -16.12
N GLU A 337 -22.14 10.60 -15.47
CA GLU A 337 -22.36 9.64 -14.41
C GLU A 337 -23.49 8.69 -14.84
N TYR A 338 -23.23 7.38 -14.80
CA TYR A 338 -24.21 6.40 -15.23
C TYR A 338 -24.29 5.22 -14.25
N LYS A 339 -25.45 5.11 -13.60
CA LYS A 339 -25.81 3.98 -12.69
C LYS A 339 -24.75 3.67 -11.64
N THR A 340 -24.18 4.68 -11.05
CA THR A 340 -23.24 4.54 -9.93
C THR A 340 -23.85 4.90 -8.58
N ASP A 341 -25.09 5.44 -8.58
CA ASP A 341 -25.86 5.73 -7.37
C ASP A 341 -26.73 4.54 -6.96
N ASP A 342 -26.83 4.29 -5.66
CA ASP A 342 -27.75 3.31 -5.13
C ASP A 342 -29.19 3.86 -5.10
N SER A 343 -30.12 3.06 -5.61
CA SER A 343 -31.56 3.36 -5.58
C SER A 343 -32.25 2.94 -4.29
N VAL A 344 -31.58 2.12 -3.47
CA VAL A 344 -32.12 1.56 -2.23
C VAL A 344 -31.37 2.12 -1.03
N ILE A 345 -32.11 2.66 -0.07
CA ILE A 345 -31.54 3.11 1.20
C ILE A 345 -31.48 1.93 2.15
N VAL A 346 -30.29 1.58 2.61
CA VAL A 346 -30.05 0.54 3.60
C VAL A 346 -29.87 1.19 4.97
N ASP A 347 -30.59 0.68 5.97
CA ASP A 347 -30.38 1.05 7.37
C ASP A 347 -29.35 0.09 7.98
N TYR A 348 -28.09 0.46 7.90
CA TYR A 348 -26.97 -0.35 8.41
C TYR A 348 -26.97 -0.47 9.94
N VAL A 349 -27.59 0.49 10.65
CA VAL A 349 -27.73 0.43 12.11
C VAL A 349 -28.71 -0.68 12.50
N GLN A 350 -29.90 -0.70 11.90
CA GLN A 350 -30.86 -1.78 12.12
C GLN A 350 -30.30 -3.14 11.72
N MET A 351 -29.52 -3.19 10.63
CA MET A 351 -28.88 -4.42 10.19
C MET A 351 -27.87 -4.95 11.21
N ALA A 352 -27.15 -4.08 11.90
CA ALA A 352 -26.21 -4.45 12.94
C ALA A 352 -26.87 -4.81 14.27
N GLU A 353 -28.07 -4.28 14.54
CA GLU A 353 -28.86 -4.55 15.76
C GLU A 353 -29.66 -5.85 15.69
N ALA A 354 -29.98 -6.31 14.48
CA ALA A 354 -30.80 -7.50 14.25
C ALA A 354 -30.05 -8.82 14.43
#